data_d626581e0f20c039fbd028d5f28d03fa
#
_entry.id   d626581e0f20c039fbd028d5f28d03fa
#
_cell.length_a   1.000
_cell.length_b   1.000
_cell.length_c   1.000
_cell.angle_alpha   90.00
_cell.angle_beta   90.00
_cell.angle_gamma   90.00
#
_symmetry.space_group_name_H-M   'P 1'
#
loop_
_entity.id
_entity.type
_entity.pdbx_description
1 polymer ?
#
loop_
_entity_poly.entity_id
_entity_poly.type
_entity_poly.pdbx_seq_one_letter_code
_entity_poly.pdbx_strand_id
1 'polypeptide(L)' 'MKFTIEFEREDDGRWIAEVLELSGVLAYGQTCDEAIAKAQALALRVLADRLEHADSTPEFVTISFAAA' A
#
# COMPACT_ATOMS: atom_id res chain seq x y z
N MET A 1 10.90 8.02 -1.45
CA MET A 1 9.52 8.17 -0.97
C MET A 1 9.17 7.01 -0.05
N LYS A 2 8.65 7.32 1.12
CA LYS A 2 8.39 6.32 2.15
C LYS A 2 6.88 6.23 2.42
N PHE A 3 6.36 5.01 2.43
CA PHE A 3 4.97 4.73 2.74
C PHE A 3 4.85 3.95 4.03
N THR A 4 3.83 4.26 4.81
CA THR A 4 3.59 3.64 6.11
C THR A 4 2.39 2.71 6.00
N ILE A 5 2.55 1.48 6.44
CA ILE A 5 1.48 0.49 6.44
C ILE A 5 1.00 0.27 7.88
N GLU A 6 -0.27 0.56 8.11
CA GLU A 6 -0.96 0.13 9.33
C GLU A 6 -1.68 -1.17 9.06
N PHE A 7 -1.71 -2.04 10.06
CA PHE A 7 -2.42 -3.30 9.93
C PHE A 7 -3.05 -3.67 11.27
N GLU A 8 -4.19 -4.35 11.20
CA GLU A 8 -4.85 -4.85 12.41
C GLU A 8 -5.69 -6.08 12.06
N ARG A 9 -6.00 -6.84 13.09
CA ARG A 9 -6.86 -8.00 12.94
C ARG A 9 -8.31 -7.58 13.15
N GLU A 10 -9.17 -8.00 12.23
CA GLU A 10 -10.60 -7.76 12.34
C GLU A 10 -11.26 -8.78 13.28
N ASP A 11 -12.46 -8.46 13.75
CA ASP A 11 -13.21 -9.34 14.66
C ASP A 11 -13.49 -10.72 14.08
N ASP A 12 -13.62 -10.81 12.75
CA ASP A 12 -13.87 -12.07 12.06
C ASP A 12 -12.59 -12.89 11.80
N GLY A 13 -11.46 -12.42 12.26
CA GLY A 13 -10.18 -13.11 12.12
C GLY A 13 -9.38 -12.74 10.89
N ARG A 14 -9.96 -11.98 9.96
CA ARG A 14 -9.20 -11.46 8.81
C ARG A 14 -8.27 -10.34 9.25
N TRP A 15 -7.26 -10.08 8.44
CA TRP A 15 -6.37 -8.95 8.63
C TRP A 15 -6.67 -7.88 7.60
N ILE A 16 -6.52 -6.62 8.00
CA ILE A 16 -6.58 -5.48 7.09
C ILE A 16 -5.24 -4.75 7.15
N ALA A 17 -4.76 -4.30 5.99
CA ALA A 17 -3.57 -3.45 5.89
C ALA A 17 -3.92 -2.23 5.06
N GLU A 18 -3.41 -1.07 5.46
CA GLU A 18 -3.69 0.19 4.80
C GLU A 18 -2.40 0.97 4.60
N VAL A 19 -2.24 1.56 3.42
CA VAL A 19 -1.12 2.48 3.13
C VAL A 19 -1.61 3.89 3.42
N LEU A 20 -1.12 4.48 4.49
CA LEU A 20 -1.66 5.73 5.05
C LEU A 20 -1.57 6.92 4.10
N GLU A 21 -0.51 7.00 3.30
CA GLU A 21 -0.25 8.13 2.41
C GLU A 21 -1.06 8.07 1.11
N LEU A 22 -1.74 6.97 0.85
CA LEU A 22 -2.53 6.77 -0.37
C LEU A 22 -3.98 6.48 0.00
N SER A 23 -4.84 7.45 -0.25
CA SER A 23 -6.27 7.33 0.09
C SER A 23 -6.90 6.14 -0.65
N GLY A 24 -7.61 5.29 0.10
CA GLY A 24 -8.31 4.14 -0.46
C GLY A 24 -7.44 2.92 -0.76
N VAL A 25 -6.15 2.97 -0.44
CA VAL A 25 -5.24 1.84 -0.66
C VAL A 25 -5.22 0.97 0.60
N LEU A 26 -6.09 -0.02 0.62
CA LEU A 26 -6.17 -0.99 1.71
C LEU A 26 -6.53 -2.37 1.14
N ALA A 27 -6.21 -3.41 1.88
CA ALA A 27 -6.48 -4.77 1.45
C ALA A 27 -6.69 -5.68 2.66
N TYR A 28 -7.44 -6.75 2.44
CA TYR A 28 -7.69 -7.78 3.45
C TYR A 28 -6.89 -9.04 3.12
N GLY A 29 -6.58 -9.81 4.14
CA GLY A 29 -5.92 -11.10 3.98
C GLY A 29 -6.28 -12.04 5.11
N GLN A 30 -6.05 -13.33 4.89
CA GLN A 30 -6.24 -14.36 5.91
C GLN A 30 -5.12 -14.29 6.95
N THR A 31 -3.96 -13.78 6.56
CA THR A 31 -2.82 -13.56 7.44
C THR A 31 -2.37 -12.11 7.34
N CYS A 32 -1.62 -11.66 8.33
CA CYS A 32 -1.04 -10.33 8.34
C CYS A 32 -0.15 -10.10 7.11
N ASP A 33 0.71 -11.06 6.81
CA ASP A 33 1.62 -10.96 5.67
C ASP A 33 0.87 -10.87 4.35
N GLU A 34 -0.21 -11.63 4.20
CA GLU A 34 -1.03 -11.58 2.99
C GLU A 34 -1.68 -10.20 2.82
N ALA A 35 -2.24 -9.65 3.89
CA ALA A 35 -2.87 -8.32 3.84
C ALA A 35 -1.84 -7.24 3.46
N ILE A 36 -0.65 -7.30 4.07
CA ILE A 36 0.43 -6.35 3.78
C ILE A 36 0.88 -6.47 2.34
N ALA A 37 1.10 -7.70 1.84
CA ALA A 37 1.53 -7.91 0.47
C ALA A 37 0.50 -7.39 -0.53
N LYS A 38 -0.78 -7.62 -0.28
CA LYS A 38 -1.85 -7.12 -1.15
C LYS A 38 -1.94 -5.60 -1.13
N ALA A 39 -1.78 -4.97 0.03
CA ALA A 39 -1.77 -3.51 0.15
C ALA A 39 -0.58 -2.91 -0.58
N GLN A 40 0.60 -3.52 -0.47
CA GLN A 40 1.78 -3.09 -1.20
C GLN A 40 1.59 -3.20 -2.72
N ALA A 41 1.04 -4.31 -3.18
CA ALA A 41 0.78 -4.52 -4.61
C ALA A 41 -0.19 -3.46 -5.15
N LEU A 42 -1.24 -3.16 -4.39
CA LEU A 42 -2.21 -2.13 -4.76
C LEU A 42 -1.55 -0.75 -4.80
N ALA A 43 -0.73 -0.44 -3.81
CA ALA A 43 0.01 0.82 -3.77
C ALA A 43 0.90 0.99 -5.00
N LEU A 44 1.62 -0.07 -5.37
CA LEU A 44 2.51 -0.03 -6.54
C LEU A 44 1.74 0.16 -7.84
N ARG A 45 0.53 -0.43 -7.95
CA ARG A 45 -0.33 -0.20 -9.12
C ARG A 45 -0.79 1.24 -9.20
N VAL A 46 -1.17 1.84 -8.08
CA VAL A 46 -1.57 3.25 -8.03
C VAL A 46 -0.41 4.15 -8.43
N LEU A 47 0.78 3.87 -7.92
CA LEU A 47 1.97 4.66 -8.25
C LEU A 47 2.36 4.50 -9.71
N ALA A 48 2.26 3.28 -10.25
CA ALA A 48 2.52 3.04 -11.67
C ALA A 48 1.55 3.83 -12.56
N ASP A 49 0.27 3.82 -12.20
CA ASP A 49 -0.74 4.58 -12.93
C ASP A 49 -0.44 6.07 -12.92
N ARG A 50 -0.05 6.61 -11.76
CA ARG A 50 0.32 8.03 -11.67
C ARG A 50 1.51 8.38 -12.55
N LEU A 51 2.53 7.51 -12.57
CA LEU A 51 3.71 7.72 -13.41
C LEU A 51 3.38 7.69 -14.89
N GLU A 52 2.52 6.75 -15.29
CA GLU A 52 2.12 6.60 -16.69
C GLU A 52 1.32 7.80 -17.20
N HIS A 53 0.59 8.47 -16.31
CA HIS A 53 -0.25 9.61 -16.66
C HIS A 53 0.34 10.96 -16.25
N ALA A 54 1.56 10.98 -15.74
CA ALA A 54 2.23 12.22 -15.36
C ALA A 54 2.92 12.85 -16.55
N ASP A 55 2.76 14.16 -16.71
CA ASP A 55 3.42 14.93 -17.77
C ASP A 55 4.79 15.44 -17.33
N SER A 56 5.22 15.08 -16.14
CA SER A 56 6.43 15.64 -15.53
C SER A 56 7.49 14.57 -15.31
N THR A 57 8.68 15.03 -14.87
CA THR A 57 9.76 14.17 -14.47
C THR A 57 9.31 13.19 -13.38
N PRO A 58 9.75 11.93 -13.44
CA PRO A 58 9.40 10.95 -12.41
C PRO A 58 9.75 11.43 -11.01
N GLU A 59 8.78 11.34 -10.09
CA GLU A 59 8.95 11.76 -8.70
C GLU A 59 9.36 10.60 -7.79
N PHE A 60 9.11 9.38 -8.22
CA PHE A 60 9.28 8.19 -7.38
C PHE A 60 10.60 7.50 -7.70
N VAL A 61 11.71 8.11 -7.25
CA VAL A 61 13.05 7.57 -7.48
C VAL A 61 13.33 6.38 -6.56
N THR A 62 12.91 6.50 -5.32
CA THR A 62 13.09 5.44 -4.32
C THR A 62 11.77 5.25 -3.59
N ILE A 63 11.29 4.02 -3.54
CA ILE A 63 10.04 3.67 -2.85
C ILE A 63 10.37 2.66 -1.76
N SER A 64 9.92 2.94 -0.53
CA SER A 64 10.06 2.00 0.57
C SER A 64 8.76 1.94 1.36
N PHE A 65 8.52 0.79 1.97
CA PHE A 65 7.39 0.57 2.87
C PHE A 65 7.90 0.24 4.26
N ALA A 66 7.24 0.78 5.28
CA ALA A 66 7.57 0.47 6.66
C ALA A 66 6.28 0.21 7.43
N ALA A 67 6.32 -0.78 8.32
CA ALA A 67 5.21 -1.04 9.22
C ALA A 67 5.11 0.08 10.25
N ALA A 68 3.88 0.45 10.54
CA ALA A 68 3.62 1.47 11.55
C ALA A 68 3.88 0.95 12.95
#